data_6af110ccb7f722201f0d1ea1f7a2842c
#
_entry.id   6af110ccb7f722201f0d1ea1f7a2842c
#
_cell.length_a   1.000
_cell.length_b   1.000
_cell.length_c   1.000
_cell.angle_alpha   90.00
_cell.angle_beta   90.00
_cell.angle_gamma   90.00
#
_symmetry.space_group_name_H-M   'P 1'
#
loop_
_entity.id
_entity.type
_entity.pdbx_description
1 polymer ?
#
loop_
_entity_poly.entity_id
_entity_poly.type
_entity_poly.pdbx_seq_one_letter_code
_entity_poly.pdbx_strand_id
1 'polypeptide(L)'
;SIPHISTGDIFRANLKAGTDLGNKAKAFMDRGELVPDSVTNDMVKDRLTHDDIANGFLLDGYPRNVAQAEVLRAFLAEAKTPLQAALELSISSDEIIKRLSSRRTCRECGATCEAGAINCSACNGNDLYQREDDKEEVIARRLEVYEEQTAPIISFYRSEGLLITIPAVGTVAEIT
;
A
#
# COMPACT_ATOMS: atom_id res chain seq x y z
N SER A 1 -4.08 4.74 19.94
CA SER A 1 -4.18 4.18 18.58
C SER A 1 -2.80 4.09 17.96
N ILE A 2 -2.59 3.15 17.06
CA ILE A 2 -1.37 3.06 16.23
C ILE A 2 -1.64 3.73 14.90
N PRO A 3 -0.65 4.40 14.25
CA PRO A 3 -0.82 4.99 12.94
C PRO A 3 -0.86 3.92 11.85
N HIS A 4 -1.73 4.13 10.84
CA HIS A 4 -1.70 3.44 9.55
C HIS A 4 -0.77 4.20 8.61
N ILE A 5 0.27 3.54 8.12
CA ILE A 5 1.32 4.10 7.26
C ILE A 5 1.23 3.44 5.89
N SER A 6 0.59 4.11 4.94
CA SER A 6 0.48 3.66 3.55
C SER A 6 1.52 4.35 2.67
N THR A 7 2.44 3.58 2.10
CA THR A 7 3.46 4.12 1.17
C THR A 7 2.82 4.75 -0.06
N GLY A 8 1.75 4.14 -0.58
CA GLY A 8 1.00 4.70 -1.70
C GLY A 8 0.38 6.06 -1.37
N ASP A 9 -0.14 6.25 -0.16
CA ASP A 9 -0.71 7.53 0.25
C ASP A 9 0.36 8.60 0.45
N ILE A 10 1.52 8.24 0.99
CA ILE A 10 2.65 9.16 1.12
C ILE A 10 3.11 9.63 -0.27
N PHE A 11 3.27 8.74 -1.25
CA PHE A 11 3.64 9.12 -2.61
C PHE A 11 2.58 10.01 -3.27
N ARG A 12 1.29 9.70 -3.12
CA ARG A 12 0.21 10.53 -3.66
C ARG A 12 0.12 11.92 -3.00
N ALA A 13 0.33 12.00 -1.69
CA ALA A 13 0.40 13.27 -0.98
C ALA A 13 1.56 14.14 -1.48
N ASN A 14 2.73 13.54 -1.67
CA ASN A 14 3.89 14.21 -2.25
C ASN A 14 3.65 14.67 -3.69
N LEU A 15 2.97 13.84 -4.50
CA LEU A 15 2.59 14.21 -5.86
C LEU A 15 1.64 15.42 -5.86
N LYS A 16 0.62 15.41 -4.99
CA LYS A 16 -0.33 16.53 -4.84
C LYS A 16 0.38 17.82 -4.40
N ALA A 17 1.41 17.70 -3.56
CA ALA A 17 2.24 18.82 -3.11
C ALA A 17 3.30 19.25 -4.15
N GLY A 18 3.47 18.52 -5.25
CA GLY A 18 4.43 18.82 -6.31
C GLY A 18 5.91 18.62 -5.90
N THR A 19 6.19 17.78 -4.92
CA THR A 19 7.57 17.52 -4.48
C THR A 19 8.35 16.69 -5.50
N ASP A 20 9.68 16.76 -5.47
CA ASP A 20 10.55 15.93 -6.30
C ASP A 20 10.30 14.44 -6.07
N LEU A 21 10.03 14.03 -4.83
CA LEU A 21 9.67 12.66 -4.48
C LEU A 21 8.38 12.23 -5.18
N GLY A 22 7.32 13.05 -5.11
CA GLY A 22 6.05 12.76 -5.76
C GLY A 22 6.18 12.67 -7.28
N ASN A 23 6.91 13.59 -7.89
CA ASN A 23 7.12 13.61 -9.35
C ASN A 23 7.92 12.38 -9.83
N LYS A 24 8.94 11.96 -9.08
CA LYS A 24 9.70 10.73 -9.37
C LYS A 24 8.82 9.48 -9.22
N ALA A 25 8.05 9.37 -8.15
CA ALA A 25 7.18 8.24 -7.89
C ALA A 25 6.08 8.09 -8.95
N LYS A 26 5.52 9.20 -9.45
CA LYS A 26 4.45 9.21 -10.45
C LYS A 26 4.78 8.38 -11.69
N ALA A 27 5.99 8.53 -12.24
CA ALA A 27 6.40 7.84 -13.45
C ALA A 27 6.35 6.30 -13.33
N PHE A 28 6.57 5.76 -12.13
CA PHE A 28 6.48 4.32 -11.85
C PHE A 28 5.03 3.92 -11.56
N MET A 29 4.34 4.67 -10.71
CA MET A 29 2.96 4.38 -10.31
C MET A 29 1.99 4.35 -11.49
N ASP A 30 2.11 5.31 -12.42
CA ASP A 30 1.26 5.38 -13.61
C ASP A 30 1.43 4.17 -14.55
N ARG A 31 2.57 3.47 -14.49
CA ARG A 31 2.85 2.24 -15.24
C ARG A 31 2.57 0.95 -14.45
N GLY A 32 2.11 1.07 -13.21
CA GLY A 32 1.88 -0.07 -12.32
C GLY A 32 3.17 -0.74 -11.83
N GLU A 33 4.29 -0.03 -11.87
CA GLU A 33 5.61 -0.49 -11.41
C GLU A 33 5.90 -0.03 -9.98
N LEU A 34 6.87 -0.69 -9.33
CA LEU A 34 7.34 -0.26 -8.01
C LEU A 34 8.26 0.95 -8.14
N VAL A 35 8.11 1.90 -7.23
CA VAL A 35 9.10 2.97 -7.04
C VAL A 35 10.42 2.33 -6.59
N PRO A 36 11.60 2.80 -7.04
CA PRO A 36 12.89 2.22 -6.67
C PRO A 36 13.05 2.02 -5.16
N ASP A 37 13.64 0.87 -4.79
CA ASP A 37 13.75 0.45 -3.38
C ASP A 37 14.48 1.47 -2.52
N SER A 38 15.54 2.11 -3.03
CA SER A 38 16.26 3.14 -2.29
C SER A 38 15.34 4.29 -1.85
N VAL A 39 14.51 4.76 -2.76
CA VAL A 39 13.57 5.87 -2.49
C VAL A 39 12.50 5.44 -1.49
N THR A 40 11.93 4.25 -1.69
CA THR A 40 10.88 3.72 -0.82
C THR A 40 11.41 3.41 0.57
N ASN A 41 12.59 2.77 0.67
CA ASN A 41 13.21 2.44 1.95
C ASN A 41 13.54 3.69 2.77
N ASP A 42 14.13 4.73 2.14
CA ASP A 42 14.48 5.96 2.83
C ASP A 42 13.23 6.68 3.35
N MET A 43 12.17 6.74 2.54
CA MET A 43 10.89 7.32 2.93
C MET A 43 10.25 6.57 4.12
N VAL A 44 10.27 5.24 4.12
CA VAL A 44 9.71 4.44 5.21
C VAL A 44 10.56 4.59 6.48
N LYS A 45 11.89 4.53 6.37
CA LYS A 45 12.78 4.76 7.52
C LYS A 45 12.55 6.12 8.16
N ASP A 46 12.48 7.18 7.35
CA ASP A 46 12.19 8.54 7.85
C ASP A 46 10.84 8.56 8.58
N ARG A 47 9.79 8.01 7.99
CA ARG A 47 8.44 7.94 8.61
C ARG A 47 8.43 7.19 9.93
N LEU A 48 9.24 6.14 10.06
CA LEU A 48 9.36 5.33 11.28
C LEU A 48 10.25 5.98 12.36
N THR A 49 10.75 7.20 12.16
CA THR A 49 11.42 7.99 13.20
C THR A 49 10.49 8.98 13.91
N HIS A 50 9.24 9.11 13.44
CA HIS A 50 8.28 10.05 14.04
C HIS A 50 7.76 9.55 15.37
N ASP A 51 7.46 10.46 16.32
CA ASP A 51 7.05 10.14 17.69
C ASP A 51 5.70 9.39 17.79
N ASP A 52 4.85 9.51 16.77
CA ASP A 52 3.52 8.90 16.75
C ASP A 52 3.54 7.37 16.64
N ILE A 53 4.68 6.77 16.30
CA ILE A 53 4.85 5.32 16.22
C ILE A 53 5.22 4.66 17.57
N ALA A 54 5.39 5.42 18.63
CA ALA A 54 5.87 4.92 19.93
C ALA A 54 5.04 3.75 20.50
N ASN A 55 3.74 3.67 20.15
CA ASN A 55 2.83 2.60 20.57
C ASN A 55 2.66 1.50 19.50
N GLY A 56 3.48 1.49 18.46
CA GLY A 56 3.39 0.59 17.31
C GLY A 56 2.85 1.26 16.06
N PHE A 57 2.81 0.54 14.95
CA PHE A 57 2.38 1.03 13.64
C PHE A 57 1.82 -0.12 12.78
N LEU A 58 1.06 0.22 11.75
CA LEU A 58 0.64 -0.66 10.68
C LEU A 58 1.21 -0.14 9.36
N LEU A 59 2.08 -0.92 8.71
CA LEU A 59 2.57 -0.62 7.36
C LEU A 59 1.62 -1.21 6.31
N ASP A 60 1.30 -0.40 5.30
CA ASP A 60 0.49 -0.80 4.16
C ASP A 60 1.22 -0.47 2.84
N GLY A 61 1.30 -1.48 1.98
CA GLY A 61 2.00 -1.37 0.70
C GLY A 61 3.53 -1.36 0.81
N TYR A 62 4.08 -1.82 1.95
CA TYR A 62 5.51 -2.01 2.18
C TYR A 62 5.74 -3.09 3.24
N PRO A 63 6.71 -3.99 3.07
CA PRO A 63 7.56 -4.18 1.89
C PRO A 63 6.79 -4.76 0.70
N ARG A 64 7.32 -4.57 -0.52
CA ARG A 64 6.77 -5.14 -1.75
C ARG A 64 7.72 -6.08 -2.48
N ASN A 65 8.90 -6.33 -1.92
CA ASN A 65 9.82 -7.37 -2.37
C ASN A 65 10.70 -7.83 -1.20
N VAL A 66 11.44 -8.91 -1.39
CA VAL A 66 12.28 -9.51 -0.33
C VAL A 66 13.40 -8.56 0.10
N ALA A 67 14.01 -7.81 -0.82
CA ALA A 67 15.07 -6.85 -0.48
C ALA A 67 14.55 -5.75 0.47
N GLN A 68 13.36 -5.22 0.22
CA GLN A 68 12.70 -4.28 1.14
C GLN A 68 12.40 -4.93 2.49
N ALA A 69 11.94 -6.20 2.50
CA ALA A 69 11.65 -6.93 3.73
C ALA A 69 12.91 -7.12 4.60
N GLU A 70 14.04 -7.42 3.98
CA GLU A 70 15.33 -7.53 4.67
C GLU A 70 15.79 -6.19 5.26
N VAL A 71 15.65 -5.09 4.50
CA VAL A 71 15.98 -3.74 4.97
C VAL A 71 15.09 -3.35 6.16
N LEU A 72 13.79 -3.63 6.09
CA LEU A 72 12.86 -3.37 7.19
C LEU A 72 13.24 -4.18 8.43
N ARG A 73 13.53 -5.48 8.27
CA ARG A 73 13.94 -6.35 9.37
C ARG A 73 15.19 -5.82 10.07
N ALA A 74 16.22 -5.45 9.31
CA ALA A 74 17.45 -4.90 9.87
C ALA A 74 17.21 -3.59 10.63
N PHE A 75 16.47 -2.66 10.03
CA PHE A 75 16.12 -1.38 10.65
C PHE A 75 15.35 -1.55 11.97
N LEU A 76 14.34 -2.41 12.00
CA LEU A 76 13.56 -2.66 13.22
C LEU A 76 14.34 -3.43 14.29
N ALA A 77 15.30 -4.28 13.89
CA ALA A 77 16.19 -4.95 14.83
C ALA A 77 17.12 -3.95 15.53
N GLU A 78 17.69 -2.98 14.81
CA GLU A 78 18.49 -1.90 15.38
C GLU A 78 17.67 -1.03 16.36
N ALA A 79 16.40 -0.74 15.99
CA ALA A 79 15.47 -0.01 16.82
C ALA A 79 14.93 -0.84 18.01
N LYS A 80 15.22 -2.14 18.09
CA LYS A 80 14.69 -3.11 19.08
C LYS A 80 13.15 -3.20 19.08
N THR A 81 12.54 -3.00 17.94
CA THR A 81 11.09 -3.04 17.72
C THR A 81 10.73 -4.01 16.58
N PRO A 82 10.99 -5.34 16.74
CA PRO A 82 10.76 -6.29 15.66
C PRO A 82 9.29 -6.35 15.24
N LEU A 83 9.05 -6.71 13.97
CA LEU A 83 7.71 -6.98 13.48
C LEU A 83 7.03 -8.07 14.30
N GLN A 84 5.76 -7.88 14.61
CA GLN A 84 4.94 -8.84 15.35
C GLN A 84 4.18 -9.77 14.43
N ALA A 85 3.75 -9.30 13.27
CA ALA A 85 3.05 -10.08 12.26
C ALA A 85 3.16 -9.45 10.87
N ALA A 86 3.01 -10.27 9.85
CA ALA A 86 2.78 -9.87 8.48
C ALA A 86 1.42 -10.43 8.05
N LEU A 87 0.47 -9.56 7.70
CA LEU A 87 -0.87 -9.94 7.31
C LEU A 87 -0.94 -10.05 5.78
N GLU A 88 -1.25 -11.23 5.29
CA GLU A 88 -1.58 -11.48 3.89
C GLU A 88 -3.10 -11.46 3.71
N LEU A 89 -3.62 -10.53 2.94
CA LEU A 89 -5.02 -10.53 2.51
C LEU A 89 -5.15 -11.35 1.22
N SER A 90 -5.55 -12.61 1.35
CA SER A 90 -5.65 -13.54 0.22
C SER A 90 -6.93 -13.32 -0.56
N ILE A 91 -6.79 -13.05 -1.86
CA ILE A 91 -7.90 -12.73 -2.76
C ILE A 91 -7.54 -13.15 -4.19
N SER A 92 -8.54 -13.53 -5.00
CA SER A 92 -8.31 -13.89 -6.41
C SER A 92 -8.00 -12.66 -7.29
N SER A 93 -7.24 -12.88 -8.35
CA SER A 93 -6.92 -11.83 -9.34
C SER A 93 -8.17 -11.22 -9.96
N ASP A 94 -9.19 -12.02 -10.27
CA ASP A 94 -10.46 -11.54 -10.84
C ASP A 94 -11.17 -10.57 -9.90
N GLU A 95 -11.20 -10.88 -8.60
CA GLU A 95 -11.81 -10.00 -7.62
C GLU A 95 -10.98 -8.72 -7.41
N ILE A 96 -9.64 -8.81 -7.50
CA ILE A 96 -8.75 -7.63 -7.48
C ILE A 96 -9.06 -6.71 -8.66
N ILE A 97 -9.11 -7.25 -9.88
CA ILE A 97 -9.41 -6.48 -11.10
C ILE A 97 -10.76 -5.76 -10.94
N LYS A 98 -11.79 -6.49 -10.51
CA LYS A 98 -13.11 -5.93 -10.28
C LYS A 98 -13.11 -4.78 -9.27
N ARG A 99 -12.44 -4.96 -8.14
CA ARG A 99 -12.38 -3.93 -7.09
C ARG A 99 -11.58 -2.71 -7.52
N LEU A 100 -10.43 -2.89 -8.16
CA LEU A 100 -9.58 -1.78 -8.59
C LEU A 100 -10.23 -0.98 -9.73
N SER A 101 -10.78 -1.64 -10.75
CA SER A 101 -11.41 -0.95 -11.89
C SER A 101 -12.66 -0.14 -11.48
N SER A 102 -13.37 -0.59 -10.46
CA SER A 102 -14.55 0.10 -9.93
C SER A 102 -14.25 1.14 -8.86
N ARG A 103 -13.05 1.12 -8.26
CA ARG A 103 -12.65 2.03 -7.20
C ARG A 103 -12.67 3.49 -7.66
N ARG A 104 -13.08 4.38 -6.74
CA ARG A 104 -12.99 5.83 -6.92
C ARG A 104 -12.22 6.44 -5.76
N THR A 105 -11.63 7.58 -5.99
CA THR A 105 -10.88 8.34 -4.97
C THR A 105 -11.38 9.76 -4.95
N CYS A 106 -11.59 10.29 -3.77
CA CYS A 106 -12.01 11.68 -3.59
C CYS A 106 -10.80 12.63 -3.77
N ARG A 107 -10.92 13.64 -4.66
CA ARG A 107 -9.85 14.64 -4.84
C ARG A 107 -9.68 15.54 -3.64
N GLU A 108 -10.73 15.78 -2.89
CA GLU A 108 -10.71 16.69 -1.75
C GLU A 108 -9.93 16.11 -0.57
N CYS A 109 -10.29 14.89 -0.11
CA CYS A 109 -9.72 14.29 1.08
C CYS A 109 -8.83 13.06 0.85
N GLY A 110 -8.76 12.53 -0.39
CA GLY A 110 -7.97 11.34 -0.72
C GLY A 110 -8.60 10.00 -0.34
N ALA A 111 -9.77 10.00 0.28
CA ALA A 111 -10.43 8.77 0.71
C ALA A 111 -10.83 7.89 -0.49
N THR A 112 -10.74 6.57 -0.29
CA THR A 112 -11.28 5.58 -1.24
C THR A 112 -12.78 5.48 -1.07
N CYS A 113 -13.50 5.53 -2.19
CA CYS A 113 -14.95 5.43 -2.27
C CYS A 113 -15.38 4.15 -2.98
N GLU A 114 -16.54 3.64 -2.61
CA GLU A 114 -17.14 2.47 -3.23
C GLU A 114 -17.53 2.70 -4.70
N ALA A 115 -17.68 1.61 -5.43
CA ALA A 115 -18.17 1.63 -6.79
C ALA A 115 -19.55 2.30 -6.86
N GLY A 116 -19.72 3.27 -7.77
CA GLY A 116 -20.99 3.97 -7.96
C GLY A 116 -21.32 5.04 -6.92
N ALA A 117 -20.45 5.31 -5.96
CA ALA A 117 -20.61 6.43 -5.04
C ALA A 117 -20.74 7.75 -5.79
N ILE A 118 -21.70 8.58 -5.42
CA ILE A 118 -21.88 9.94 -5.95
C ILE A 118 -21.09 10.95 -5.10
N ASN A 119 -21.05 10.72 -3.79
CA ASN A 119 -20.33 11.55 -2.83
C ASN A 119 -19.37 10.72 -1.99
N CYS A 120 -18.30 11.34 -1.53
CA CYS A 120 -17.34 10.76 -0.62
C CYS A 120 -17.96 10.54 0.77
N SER A 121 -17.89 9.32 1.29
CA SER A 121 -18.41 8.99 2.64
C SER A 121 -17.61 9.65 3.77
N ALA A 122 -16.36 10.07 3.51
CA ALA A 122 -15.49 10.68 4.52
C ALA A 122 -15.67 12.20 4.64
N CYS A 123 -15.83 12.93 3.53
CA CYS A 123 -15.91 14.40 3.53
C CYS A 123 -17.16 14.96 2.83
N ASN A 124 -18.03 14.09 2.29
CA ASN A 124 -19.21 14.42 1.51
C ASN A 124 -18.92 15.21 0.20
N GLY A 125 -17.64 15.33 -0.20
CA GLY A 125 -17.25 15.92 -1.48
C GLY A 125 -17.71 15.08 -2.66
N ASN A 126 -17.94 15.71 -3.81
CA ASN A 126 -18.46 15.04 -5.00
C ASN A 126 -17.45 14.91 -6.15
N ASP A 127 -16.24 15.41 -5.98
CA ASP A 127 -15.16 15.26 -6.97
C ASP A 127 -14.46 13.91 -6.80
N LEU A 128 -15.09 12.87 -7.36
CA LEU A 128 -14.58 11.51 -7.35
C LEU A 128 -13.95 11.17 -8.70
N TYR A 129 -12.77 10.56 -8.68
CA TYR A 129 -12.05 10.17 -9.90
C TYR A 129 -11.51 8.74 -9.81
N GLN A 130 -11.27 8.15 -10.97
CA GLN A 130 -10.50 6.91 -11.09
C GLN A 130 -9.00 7.26 -11.14
N ARG A 131 -8.19 6.54 -10.36
CA ARG A 131 -6.73 6.69 -10.40
C ARG A 131 -6.19 6.21 -11.75
N GLU A 132 -5.06 6.77 -12.20
CA GLU A 132 -4.38 6.30 -13.42
C GLU A 132 -3.96 4.82 -13.30
N ASP A 133 -3.53 4.40 -12.10
CA ASP A 133 -3.13 3.03 -11.80
C ASP A 133 -4.30 2.07 -11.57
N ASP A 134 -5.55 2.51 -11.73
CA ASP A 134 -6.76 1.69 -11.72
C ASP A 134 -7.34 1.45 -13.14
N LYS A 135 -6.63 1.84 -14.17
CA LYS A 135 -6.95 1.48 -15.56
C LYS A 135 -6.62 0.01 -15.80
N GLU A 136 -7.43 -0.66 -16.61
CA GLU A 136 -7.36 -2.11 -16.80
C GLU A 136 -5.97 -2.60 -17.24
N GLU A 137 -5.35 -1.90 -18.19
CA GLU A 137 -3.99 -2.22 -18.66
C GLU A 137 -2.94 -2.06 -17.56
N VAL A 138 -3.11 -1.08 -16.66
CA VAL A 138 -2.19 -0.84 -15.54
C VAL A 138 -2.43 -1.85 -14.43
N ILE A 139 -3.68 -2.25 -14.19
CA ILE A 139 -4.01 -3.32 -13.21
C ILE A 139 -3.34 -4.63 -13.63
N ALA A 140 -3.39 -5.00 -14.92
CA ALA A 140 -2.72 -6.20 -15.41
C ALA A 140 -1.21 -6.18 -15.11
N ARG A 141 -0.54 -5.06 -15.40
CA ARG A 141 0.88 -4.88 -15.08
C ARG A 141 1.16 -4.95 -13.58
N ARG A 142 0.30 -4.38 -12.74
CA ARG A 142 0.43 -4.45 -11.26
C ARG A 142 0.35 -5.89 -10.76
N LEU A 143 -0.53 -6.72 -11.34
CA LEU A 143 -0.63 -8.14 -10.97
C LEU A 143 0.63 -8.91 -11.38
N GLU A 144 1.18 -8.67 -12.56
CA GLU A 144 2.46 -9.26 -12.98
C GLU A 144 3.59 -8.88 -12.00
N VAL A 145 3.74 -7.59 -11.70
CA VAL A 145 4.74 -7.10 -10.74
C VAL A 145 4.53 -7.71 -9.35
N TYR A 146 3.28 -7.86 -8.92
CA TYR A 146 2.98 -8.53 -7.65
C TYR A 146 3.49 -9.98 -7.65
N GLU A 147 3.17 -10.77 -8.66
CA GLU A 147 3.60 -12.18 -8.75
C GLU A 147 5.12 -12.31 -8.82
N GLU A 148 5.78 -11.46 -9.60
CA GLU A 148 7.22 -11.52 -9.80
C GLU A 148 8.02 -11.03 -8.57
N GLN A 149 7.60 -9.95 -7.94
CA GLN A 149 8.39 -9.24 -6.94
C GLN A 149 7.81 -9.33 -5.53
N THR A 150 6.48 -9.29 -5.38
CA THR A 150 5.83 -9.19 -4.07
C THR A 150 5.43 -10.55 -3.52
N ALA A 151 4.90 -11.47 -4.31
CA ALA A 151 4.50 -12.79 -3.84
C ALA A 151 5.63 -13.56 -3.11
N PRO A 152 6.92 -13.44 -3.46
CA PRO A 152 8.00 -14.06 -2.71
C PRO A 152 8.11 -13.66 -1.24
N ILE A 153 7.59 -12.49 -0.83
CA ILE A 153 7.60 -12.08 0.58
C ILE A 153 6.70 -12.94 1.47
N ILE A 154 5.70 -13.60 0.89
CA ILE A 154 4.83 -14.56 1.58
C ILE A 154 5.70 -15.70 2.15
N SER A 155 6.56 -16.28 1.33
CA SER A 155 7.48 -17.34 1.76
C SER A 155 8.53 -16.81 2.75
N PHE A 156 9.01 -15.58 2.55
CA PHE A 156 9.92 -14.91 3.48
C PHE A 156 9.31 -14.81 4.88
N TYR A 157 8.13 -14.21 5.03
CA TYR A 157 7.49 -14.05 6.34
C TYR A 157 6.95 -15.36 6.92
N ARG A 158 6.61 -16.33 6.08
CA ARG A 158 6.27 -17.69 6.54
C ARG A 158 7.46 -18.38 7.20
N SER A 159 8.66 -18.26 6.61
CA SER A 159 9.89 -18.83 7.18
C SER A 159 10.32 -18.14 8.49
N GLU A 160 9.95 -16.86 8.67
CA GLU A 160 10.17 -16.12 9.90
C GLU A 160 9.11 -16.42 11.00
N GLY A 161 8.06 -17.19 10.68
CA GLY A 161 6.96 -17.47 11.60
C GLY A 161 6.02 -16.30 11.85
N LEU A 162 6.05 -15.27 11.00
CA LEU A 162 5.30 -14.00 11.17
C LEU A 162 4.04 -13.93 10.30
N LEU A 163 3.88 -14.81 9.30
CA LEU A 163 2.80 -14.72 8.33
C LEU A 163 1.45 -15.15 8.93
N ILE A 164 0.46 -14.29 8.75
CA ILE A 164 -0.96 -14.57 9.02
C ILE A 164 -1.73 -14.33 7.72
N THR A 165 -2.35 -15.37 7.17
CA THR A 165 -3.15 -15.28 5.94
C THR A 165 -4.63 -15.12 6.31
N ILE A 166 -5.27 -14.07 5.78
CA ILE A 166 -6.68 -13.75 6.00
C ILE A 166 -7.39 -13.77 4.64
N PRO A 167 -8.44 -14.59 4.46
CA PRO A 167 -9.26 -14.53 3.26
C PRO A 167 -9.95 -13.17 3.14
N ALA A 168 -9.67 -12.44 2.06
CA ALA A 168 -10.23 -11.10 1.82
C ALA A 168 -11.44 -11.15 0.86
N VAL A 169 -12.33 -12.14 1.05
CA VAL A 169 -13.56 -12.34 0.29
C VAL A 169 -14.74 -11.91 1.14
N GLY A 170 -15.59 -11.02 0.60
CA GLY A 170 -16.73 -10.47 1.31
C GLY A 170 -16.69 -8.95 1.43
N THR A 171 -17.57 -8.42 2.25
CA THR A 171 -17.63 -6.98 2.58
C THR A 171 -16.51 -6.57 3.54
N VAL A 172 -16.25 -5.27 3.64
CA VAL A 172 -15.28 -4.73 4.60
C VAL A 172 -15.61 -5.18 6.04
N ALA A 173 -16.89 -5.17 6.42
CA ALA A 173 -17.33 -5.58 7.76
C ALA A 173 -17.12 -7.07 8.06
N GLU A 174 -17.09 -7.92 7.03
CA GLU A 174 -16.84 -9.37 7.18
C GLU A 174 -15.34 -9.69 7.27
N ILE A 175 -14.48 -8.81 6.73
CA ILE A 175 -13.02 -9.00 6.72
C ILE A 175 -12.36 -8.37 7.95
N THR A 176 -12.97 -7.34 8.54
CA THR A 176 -12.44 -6.59 9.69
C THR A 176 -12.89 -7.15 11.01
#